data_198e34afb2086e1848e4665a490b5a51
#
_entry.id   198e34afb2086e1848e4665a490b5a51
#
_cell.length_a   1.000
_cell.length_b   1.000
_cell.length_c   1.000
_cell.angle_alpha   90.00
_cell.angle_beta   90.00
_cell.angle_gamma   90.00
#
_symmetry.space_group_name_H-M   'P 1'
#
loop_
_entity.id
_entity.type
_entity.pdbx_description
1 polymer ?
#
loop_
_entity_poly.entity_id
_entity_poly.type
_entity_poly.pdbx_seq_one_letter_code
_entity_poly.pdbx_strand_id
1 'polypeptide(L)'
;MKEIKQAYRKLALLYHPDKDSSDGNETRFKQISDAYQTLRLHHKTELKITIKFTDLYPEDAVSSYEQAEALIAKQNYEEAIVFYDKALERLPRYENAWIKKGDALSRLKRYEEALGCYEKVLQINPESTDAWNLKGVCLSELKKYDEALECFDEATLLNPMHYAAWNFMGVCFFNLRKLEKALECFDKATKIKPDFAVAWHNKGGVLLRMNKKKEAEKCYEKAKKLRQ
;
A
#
# COMPACT_ATOMS: atom_id res chain seq x y z
N MET A 1 14.29 -19.56 -6.99
CA MET A 1 13.68 -20.10 -5.73
C MET A 1 13.11 -19.04 -4.81
N LYS A 2 13.85 -17.96 -4.47
CA LYS A 2 13.34 -16.88 -3.59
C LYS A 2 12.11 -16.21 -4.18
N GLU A 3 12.15 -15.87 -5.46
CA GLU A 3 11.04 -15.25 -6.22
C GLU A 3 9.83 -16.18 -6.37
N ILE A 4 10.07 -17.46 -6.69
CA ILE A 4 9.00 -18.47 -6.80
C ILE A 4 8.31 -18.67 -5.44
N LYS A 5 9.07 -18.70 -4.34
CA LYS A 5 8.53 -18.82 -2.99
C LYS A 5 7.70 -17.60 -2.60
N GLN A 6 8.11 -16.41 -3.05
CA GLN A 6 7.40 -15.16 -2.82
C GLN A 6 6.11 -15.09 -3.65
N ALA A 7 6.16 -15.52 -4.92
CA ALA A 7 4.98 -15.64 -5.78
C ALA A 7 3.97 -16.65 -5.22
N TYR A 8 4.45 -17.84 -4.81
CA TYR A 8 3.59 -18.83 -4.17
C TYR A 8 2.88 -18.29 -2.94
N ARG A 9 3.60 -17.61 -2.04
CA ARG A 9 3.01 -17.01 -0.82
C ARG A 9 1.91 -16.01 -1.16
N LYS A 10 2.13 -15.14 -2.13
CA LYS A 10 1.13 -14.18 -2.58
C LYS A 10 -0.12 -14.87 -3.13
N LEU A 11 0.06 -15.87 -3.99
CA LEU A 11 -1.04 -16.60 -4.60
C LEU A 11 -1.79 -17.48 -3.59
N ALA A 12 -1.08 -18.16 -2.68
CA ALA A 12 -1.67 -18.94 -1.64
C ALA A 12 -2.55 -18.09 -0.69
N LEU A 13 -2.12 -16.87 -0.37
CA LEU A 13 -2.92 -15.93 0.42
C LEU A 13 -4.18 -15.47 -0.32
N LEU A 14 -4.11 -15.32 -1.65
CA LEU A 14 -5.22 -14.86 -2.48
C LEU A 14 -6.34 -15.92 -2.59
N TYR A 15 -5.95 -17.18 -2.73
CA TYR A 15 -6.84 -18.31 -3.01
C TYR A 15 -6.97 -19.30 -1.84
N HIS A 16 -6.62 -18.88 -0.61
CA HIS A 16 -6.72 -19.76 0.56
C HIS A 16 -8.18 -20.17 0.81
N PRO A 17 -8.48 -21.48 1.00
CA PRO A 17 -9.85 -21.98 1.16
C PRO A 17 -10.63 -21.32 2.31
N ASP A 18 -9.94 -20.96 3.40
CA ASP A 18 -10.56 -20.30 4.56
C ASP A 18 -11.04 -18.86 4.28
N LYS A 19 -10.62 -18.27 3.16
CA LYS A 19 -11.03 -16.90 2.80
C LYS A 19 -12.25 -16.84 1.89
N ASP A 20 -12.53 -17.90 1.17
CA ASP A 20 -13.72 -18.00 0.32
C ASP A 20 -13.94 -19.47 -0.08
N SER A 21 -15.04 -20.03 0.38
CA SER A 21 -15.42 -21.42 0.12
C SER A 21 -16.07 -21.63 -1.28
N SER A 22 -15.87 -20.72 -2.23
CA SER A 22 -16.31 -20.94 -3.60
C SER A 22 -15.48 -22.04 -4.25
N ASP A 23 -16.13 -23.02 -4.91
CA ASP A 23 -15.50 -24.19 -5.56
C ASP A 23 -14.34 -23.82 -6.50
N GLY A 24 -14.36 -22.59 -7.05
CA GLY A 24 -13.30 -22.09 -7.91
C GLY A 24 -11.99 -21.74 -7.17
N ASN A 25 -12.07 -21.29 -5.93
CA ASN A 25 -10.89 -20.89 -5.15
C ASN A 25 -10.15 -22.09 -4.57
N GLU A 26 -10.87 -23.12 -4.11
CA GLU A 26 -10.26 -24.36 -3.63
C GLU A 26 -9.49 -25.07 -4.74
N THR A 27 -10.09 -25.17 -5.94
CA THR A 27 -9.44 -25.75 -7.11
C THR A 27 -8.17 -24.98 -7.50
N ARG A 28 -8.21 -23.64 -7.49
CA ARG A 28 -7.06 -22.79 -7.80
C ARG A 28 -5.97 -22.86 -6.74
N PHE A 29 -6.35 -22.86 -5.46
CA PHE A 29 -5.38 -23.03 -4.38
C PHE A 29 -4.65 -24.38 -4.50
N LYS A 30 -5.37 -25.45 -4.82
CA LYS A 30 -4.78 -26.76 -5.06
C LYS A 30 -3.81 -26.73 -6.24
N GLN A 31 -4.19 -26.15 -7.38
CA GLN A 31 -3.31 -25.98 -8.55
C GLN A 31 -2.04 -25.20 -8.23
N ILE A 32 -2.14 -24.10 -7.47
CA ILE A 32 -1.01 -23.28 -7.03
C ILE A 32 -0.09 -24.10 -6.10
N SER A 33 -0.67 -24.85 -5.18
CA SER A 33 0.07 -25.69 -4.25
C SER A 33 0.81 -26.83 -4.97
N ASP A 34 0.15 -27.49 -5.90
CA ASP A 34 0.73 -28.56 -6.71
C ASP A 34 1.83 -28.04 -7.63
N ALA A 35 1.63 -26.90 -8.26
CA ALA A 35 2.65 -26.24 -9.08
C ALA A 35 3.89 -25.85 -8.24
N TYR A 36 3.69 -25.33 -7.03
CA TYR A 36 4.81 -25.01 -6.13
C TYR A 36 5.56 -26.25 -5.67
N GLN A 37 4.85 -27.34 -5.31
CA GLN A 37 5.47 -28.61 -4.94
C GLN A 37 6.27 -29.19 -6.11
N THR A 38 5.71 -29.17 -7.30
CA THR A 38 6.38 -29.64 -8.53
C THR A 38 7.66 -28.83 -8.78
N LEU A 39 7.59 -27.50 -8.72
CA LEU A 39 8.78 -26.63 -8.86
C LEU A 39 9.82 -26.85 -7.78
N ARG A 40 9.40 -27.14 -6.55
CA ARG A 40 10.30 -27.45 -5.44
C ARG A 40 11.01 -28.78 -5.62
N LEU A 41 10.32 -29.79 -6.16
CA LEU A 41 10.87 -31.11 -6.43
C LEU A 41 11.82 -31.10 -7.63
N HIS A 42 11.49 -30.37 -8.68
CA HIS A 42 12.27 -30.31 -9.92
C HIS A 42 13.43 -29.31 -9.90
N HIS A 43 13.65 -28.58 -8.80
CA HIS A 43 14.81 -27.66 -8.67
C HIS A 43 16.17 -28.39 -8.73
N LYS A 44 16.19 -29.71 -8.71
CA LYS A 44 17.40 -30.54 -8.90
C LYS A 44 17.65 -30.97 -10.35
N THR A 45 16.70 -30.75 -11.23
CA THR A 45 16.83 -31.06 -12.67
C THR A 45 16.39 -29.85 -13.48
N GLU A 46 17.23 -29.42 -14.40
CA GLU A 46 17.13 -28.21 -15.23
C GLU A 46 15.87 -28.14 -16.12
N LEU A 47 14.69 -28.07 -15.53
CA LEU A 47 13.48 -27.72 -16.25
C LEU A 47 13.11 -26.26 -15.93
N LYS A 48 13.36 -25.35 -16.87
CA LYS A 48 12.81 -24.01 -16.92
C LYS A 48 11.29 -24.08 -17.15
N ILE A 49 10.53 -24.48 -16.13
CA ILE A 49 9.09 -24.28 -16.13
C ILE A 49 8.87 -22.81 -15.75
N THR A 50 8.75 -21.95 -16.73
CA THR A 50 8.27 -20.59 -16.55
C THR A 50 6.75 -20.68 -16.42
N ILE A 51 6.23 -20.80 -15.18
CA ILE A 51 4.80 -20.56 -14.95
C ILE A 51 4.61 -19.08 -15.26
N LYS A 52 3.98 -18.80 -16.38
CA LYS A 52 3.58 -17.42 -16.69
C LYS A 52 2.51 -17.02 -15.70
N PHE A 53 2.57 -15.78 -15.24
CA PHE A 53 1.55 -15.20 -14.37
C PHE A 53 0.15 -15.32 -15.00
N THR A 54 0.08 -15.28 -16.33
CA THR A 54 -1.10 -15.51 -17.16
C THR A 54 -1.72 -16.90 -17.02
N ASP A 55 -0.97 -17.92 -16.62
CA ASP A 55 -1.49 -19.30 -16.46
C ASP A 55 -2.37 -19.41 -15.19
N LEU A 56 -2.25 -18.48 -14.26
CA LEU A 56 -2.95 -18.46 -12.98
C LEU A 56 -4.06 -17.40 -12.92
N TYR A 57 -4.05 -16.45 -13.84
CA TYR A 57 -5.04 -15.38 -13.95
C TYR A 57 -5.65 -15.37 -15.36
N PRO A 58 -6.93 -14.98 -15.50
CA PRO A 58 -7.49 -14.74 -16.83
C PRO A 58 -6.62 -13.75 -17.60
N GLU A 59 -6.19 -14.13 -18.81
CA GLU A 59 -5.28 -13.32 -19.64
C GLU A 59 -5.81 -11.90 -19.88
N ASP A 60 -7.12 -11.77 -20.00
CA ASP A 60 -7.81 -10.48 -20.18
C ASP A 60 -7.71 -9.57 -18.95
N ALA A 61 -7.72 -10.15 -17.74
CA ALA A 61 -7.55 -9.38 -16.51
C ALA A 61 -6.10 -8.89 -16.35
N VAL A 62 -5.12 -9.75 -16.63
CA VAL A 62 -3.70 -9.40 -16.57
C VAL A 62 -3.37 -8.34 -17.62
N SER A 63 -3.83 -8.54 -18.86
CA SER A 63 -3.63 -7.58 -19.96
C SER A 63 -4.25 -6.23 -19.62
N SER A 64 -5.45 -6.21 -19.05
CA SER A 64 -6.10 -4.96 -18.63
C SER A 64 -5.31 -4.25 -17.52
N TYR A 65 -4.82 -4.99 -16.52
CA TYR A 65 -3.98 -4.43 -15.47
C TYR A 65 -2.68 -3.82 -16.02
N GLU A 66 -1.99 -4.51 -16.93
CA GLU A 66 -0.75 -4.03 -17.57
C GLU A 66 -1.01 -2.78 -18.42
N GLN A 67 -2.14 -2.71 -19.12
CA GLN A 67 -2.54 -1.52 -19.87
C GLN A 67 -2.78 -0.33 -18.91
N ALA A 68 -3.43 -0.56 -17.79
CA ALA A 68 -3.61 0.46 -16.75
C ALA A 68 -2.26 0.98 -16.23
N GLU A 69 -1.31 0.08 -15.91
CA GLU A 69 0.04 0.48 -15.45
C GLU A 69 0.79 1.30 -16.51
N ALA A 70 0.65 0.95 -17.79
CA ALA A 70 1.23 1.72 -18.90
C ALA A 70 0.62 3.14 -19.02
N LEU A 71 -0.68 3.28 -18.72
CA LEU A 71 -1.37 4.57 -18.68
C LEU A 71 -0.97 5.40 -17.44
N ILE A 72 -0.78 4.77 -16.30
CA ILE A 72 -0.23 5.41 -15.09
C ILE A 72 1.14 6.02 -15.38
N ALA A 73 2.01 5.29 -16.08
CA ALA A 73 3.33 5.81 -16.47
C ALA A 73 3.25 7.07 -17.35
N LYS A 74 2.17 7.20 -18.13
CA LYS A 74 1.85 8.39 -18.95
C LYS A 74 1.02 9.44 -18.19
N GLN A 75 0.75 9.25 -16.90
CA GLN A 75 -0.10 10.09 -16.05
C GLN A 75 -1.56 10.21 -16.55
N ASN A 76 -2.02 9.27 -17.37
CA ASN A 76 -3.40 9.20 -17.84
C ASN A 76 -4.25 8.40 -16.85
N TYR A 77 -4.54 9.01 -15.70
CA TYR A 77 -5.21 8.35 -14.55
C TYR A 77 -6.65 7.96 -14.85
N GLU A 78 -7.40 8.78 -15.58
CA GLU A 78 -8.81 8.50 -15.90
C GLU A 78 -8.95 7.23 -16.75
N GLU A 79 -8.17 7.10 -17.79
CA GLU A 79 -8.21 5.93 -18.65
C GLU A 79 -7.65 4.69 -17.93
N ALA A 80 -6.62 4.85 -17.08
CA ALA A 80 -6.07 3.78 -16.25
C ALA A 80 -7.14 3.17 -15.33
N ILE A 81 -8.01 4.00 -14.73
CA ILE A 81 -9.12 3.54 -13.88
C ILE A 81 -10.05 2.62 -14.66
N VAL A 82 -10.39 2.95 -15.91
CA VAL A 82 -11.25 2.10 -16.75
C VAL A 82 -10.62 0.72 -16.98
N PHE A 83 -9.30 0.66 -17.15
CA PHE A 83 -8.62 -0.62 -17.36
C PHE A 83 -8.45 -1.39 -16.04
N TYR A 84 -8.27 -0.73 -14.90
CA TYR A 84 -8.35 -1.41 -13.60
C TYR A 84 -9.75 -1.97 -13.35
N ASP A 85 -10.82 -1.27 -13.74
CA ASP A 85 -12.19 -1.78 -13.63
C ASP A 85 -12.38 -3.05 -14.44
N LYS A 86 -11.92 -3.08 -15.70
CA LYS A 86 -11.95 -4.28 -16.54
C LYS A 86 -11.20 -5.46 -15.91
N ALA A 87 -10.04 -5.19 -15.31
CA ALA A 87 -9.29 -6.22 -14.60
C ALA A 87 -10.05 -6.74 -13.37
N LEU A 88 -10.71 -5.84 -12.63
CA LEU A 88 -11.47 -6.15 -11.42
C LEU A 88 -12.82 -6.83 -11.69
N GLU A 89 -13.44 -6.58 -12.85
CA GLU A 89 -14.61 -7.34 -13.32
C GLU A 89 -14.30 -8.82 -13.49
N ARG A 90 -13.07 -9.14 -13.94
CA ARG A 90 -12.60 -10.52 -14.12
C ARG A 90 -12.02 -11.12 -12.84
N LEU A 91 -11.38 -10.30 -12.03
CA LEU A 91 -10.74 -10.69 -10.78
C LEU A 91 -11.15 -9.73 -9.64
N PRO A 92 -12.34 -9.89 -9.06
CA PRO A 92 -12.85 -8.98 -8.02
C PRO A 92 -11.99 -8.93 -6.75
N ARG A 93 -11.16 -9.94 -6.51
CA ARG A 93 -10.25 -10.02 -5.35
C ARG A 93 -8.80 -9.67 -5.69
N TYR A 94 -8.55 -8.97 -6.80
CA TYR A 94 -7.21 -8.55 -7.20
C TYR A 94 -6.78 -7.34 -6.36
N GLU A 95 -6.20 -7.59 -5.18
CA GLU A 95 -5.79 -6.58 -4.20
C GLU A 95 -4.95 -5.45 -4.83
N ASN A 96 -3.93 -5.83 -5.63
CA ASN A 96 -3.07 -4.84 -6.30
C ASN A 96 -3.85 -3.92 -7.24
N ALA A 97 -4.84 -4.45 -7.99
CA ALA A 97 -5.64 -3.62 -8.88
C ALA A 97 -6.52 -2.63 -8.12
N TRP A 98 -7.10 -3.04 -6.98
CA TRP A 98 -7.82 -2.14 -6.09
C TRP A 98 -6.93 -1.04 -5.52
N ILE A 99 -5.72 -1.39 -5.03
CA ILE A 99 -4.74 -0.41 -4.52
C ILE A 99 -4.40 0.60 -5.62
N LYS A 100 -4.03 0.13 -6.80
CA LYS A 100 -3.61 0.99 -7.92
C LYS A 100 -4.74 1.86 -8.46
N LYS A 101 -5.97 1.33 -8.52
CA LYS A 101 -7.15 2.14 -8.83
C LYS A 101 -7.36 3.24 -7.80
N GLY A 102 -7.26 2.91 -6.50
CA GLY A 102 -7.35 3.88 -5.41
C GLY A 102 -6.27 4.96 -5.50
N ASP A 103 -5.03 4.58 -5.83
CA ASP A 103 -3.92 5.53 -6.04
C ASP A 103 -4.21 6.48 -7.21
N ALA A 104 -4.72 5.97 -8.33
CA ALA A 104 -5.10 6.78 -9.50
C ALA A 104 -6.22 7.77 -9.14
N LEU A 105 -7.25 7.31 -8.43
CA LEU A 105 -8.34 8.16 -7.94
C LEU A 105 -7.83 9.25 -6.97
N SER A 106 -6.91 8.89 -6.07
CA SER A 106 -6.29 9.84 -5.14
C SER A 106 -5.48 10.91 -5.88
N ARG A 107 -4.77 10.55 -6.96
CA ARG A 107 -4.07 11.52 -7.83
C ARG A 107 -5.02 12.51 -8.49
N LEU A 108 -6.24 12.08 -8.81
CA LEU A 108 -7.32 12.91 -9.33
C LEU A 108 -8.10 13.65 -8.22
N LYS A 109 -7.69 13.50 -6.94
CA LYS A 109 -8.36 14.04 -5.74
C LYS A 109 -9.79 13.52 -5.55
N ARG A 110 -10.11 12.37 -6.13
CA ARG A 110 -11.40 11.67 -5.97
C ARG A 110 -11.31 10.76 -4.73
N TYR A 111 -11.11 11.41 -3.56
CA TYR A 111 -10.74 10.70 -2.32
C TYR A 111 -11.84 9.76 -1.80
N GLU A 112 -13.11 10.12 -1.94
CA GLU A 112 -14.24 9.27 -1.52
C GLU A 112 -14.27 7.96 -2.32
N GLU A 113 -14.00 8.02 -3.61
CA GLU A 113 -13.95 6.82 -4.45
C GLU A 113 -12.70 5.98 -4.16
N ALA A 114 -11.57 6.63 -3.88
CA ALA A 114 -10.35 5.95 -3.45
C ALA A 114 -10.55 5.19 -2.13
N LEU A 115 -11.29 5.78 -1.17
CA LEU A 115 -11.66 5.11 0.08
C LEU A 115 -12.40 3.80 -0.19
N GLY A 116 -13.37 3.79 -1.12
CA GLY A 116 -14.08 2.57 -1.52
C GLY A 116 -13.13 1.48 -2.05
N CYS A 117 -12.08 1.86 -2.79
CA CYS A 117 -11.07 0.92 -3.28
C CYS A 117 -10.26 0.32 -2.12
N TYR A 118 -9.78 1.13 -1.19
CA TYR A 118 -9.00 0.63 -0.04
C TYR A 118 -9.86 -0.18 0.93
N GLU A 119 -11.13 0.12 1.05
CA GLU A 119 -12.08 -0.72 1.80
C GLU A 119 -12.26 -2.10 1.17
N LYS A 120 -12.27 -2.19 -0.18
CA LYS A 120 -12.26 -3.48 -0.87
C LYS A 120 -10.96 -4.26 -0.60
N VAL A 121 -9.82 -3.58 -0.56
CA VAL A 121 -8.56 -4.21 -0.15
C VAL A 121 -8.66 -4.76 1.26
N LEU A 122 -9.17 -3.99 2.21
CA LEU A 122 -9.31 -4.40 3.61
C LEU A 122 -10.35 -5.51 3.82
N GLN A 123 -11.38 -5.60 2.97
CA GLN A 123 -12.29 -6.74 2.94
C GLN A 123 -11.61 -8.03 2.45
N ILE A 124 -10.65 -7.92 1.54
CA ILE A 124 -9.87 -9.04 1.00
C ILE A 124 -8.77 -9.44 1.97
N ASN A 125 -8.05 -8.45 2.51
CA ASN A 125 -6.91 -8.61 3.40
C ASN A 125 -6.95 -7.56 4.52
N PRO A 126 -7.57 -7.88 5.67
CA PRO A 126 -7.66 -6.95 6.81
C PRO A 126 -6.30 -6.54 7.40
N GLU A 127 -5.24 -7.33 7.15
CA GLU A 127 -3.88 -7.06 7.63
C GLU A 127 -3.04 -6.24 6.63
N SER A 128 -3.65 -5.69 5.58
CA SER A 128 -2.95 -4.85 4.61
C SER A 128 -2.57 -3.50 5.23
N THR A 129 -1.35 -3.42 5.73
CA THR A 129 -0.78 -2.19 6.31
C THR A 129 -0.82 -1.02 5.33
N ASP A 130 -0.53 -1.30 4.05
CA ASP A 130 -0.54 -0.28 3.01
C ASP A 130 -1.96 0.25 2.76
N ALA A 131 -2.98 -0.63 2.76
CA ALA A 131 -4.36 -0.21 2.58
C ALA A 131 -4.87 0.64 3.75
N TRP A 132 -4.54 0.27 5.00
CA TRP A 132 -4.84 1.10 6.16
C TRP A 132 -4.19 2.48 6.06
N ASN A 133 -2.90 2.52 5.72
CA ASN A 133 -2.18 3.79 5.55
C ASN A 133 -2.79 4.65 4.42
N LEU A 134 -3.09 4.08 3.26
CA LEU A 134 -3.66 4.80 2.11
C LEU A 134 -5.07 5.31 2.40
N LYS A 135 -5.89 4.50 3.09
CA LYS A 135 -7.20 4.92 3.60
C LYS A 135 -7.07 6.13 4.53
N GLY A 136 -6.14 6.06 5.49
CA GLY A 136 -5.86 7.17 6.40
C GLY A 136 -5.40 8.45 5.68
N VAL A 137 -4.59 8.32 4.63
CA VAL A 137 -4.16 9.47 3.80
C VAL A 137 -5.37 10.13 3.14
N CYS A 138 -6.27 9.37 2.52
CA CYS A 138 -7.47 9.93 1.89
C CYS A 138 -8.38 10.63 2.91
N LEU A 139 -8.59 10.03 4.08
CA LEU A 139 -9.36 10.65 5.17
C LEU A 139 -8.72 11.95 5.66
N SER A 140 -7.39 11.98 5.75
CA SER A 140 -6.64 13.19 6.12
C SER A 140 -6.82 14.31 5.08
N GLU A 141 -6.80 13.99 3.79
CA GLU A 141 -7.05 14.95 2.71
C GLU A 141 -8.49 15.50 2.75
N LEU A 142 -9.45 14.67 3.14
CA LEU A 142 -10.84 15.05 3.42
C LEU A 142 -11.01 15.78 4.76
N LYS A 143 -9.91 16.05 5.50
CA LYS A 143 -9.88 16.67 6.83
C LYS A 143 -10.62 15.88 7.93
N LYS A 144 -10.89 14.62 7.71
CA LYS A 144 -11.45 13.68 8.68
C LYS A 144 -10.33 13.10 9.55
N TYR A 145 -9.69 13.99 10.34
CA TYR A 145 -8.43 13.66 11.01
C TYR A 145 -8.58 12.58 12.08
N ASP A 146 -9.68 12.52 12.80
CA ASP A 146 -9.88 11.51 13.84
C ASP A 146 -10.07 10.11 13.21
N GLU A 147 -10.87 9.98 12.13
CA GLU A 147 -11.00 8.74 11.36
C GLU A 147 -9.65 8.33 10.70
N ALA A 148 -8.88 9.31 10.23
CA ALA A 148 -7.56 9.04 9.67
C ALA A 148 -6.59 8.49 10.72
N LEU A 149 -6.64 9.01 11.96
CA LEU A 149 -5.82 8.53 13.07
C LEU A 149 -6.13 7.07 13.40
N GLU A 150 -7.39 6.64 13.39
CA GLU A 150 -7.76 5.23 13.58
C GLU A 150 -7.11 4.34 12.51
N CYS A 151 -7.13 4.77 11.24
CA CYS A 151 -6.49 4.00 10.17
C CYS A 151 -4.96 3.93 10.33
N PHE A 152 -4.30 5.02 10.73
CA PHE A 152 -2.86 5.02 10.98
C PHE A 152 -2.48 4.22 12.23
N ASP A 153 -3.33 4.19 13.26
CA ASP A 153 -3.15 3.35 14.44
C ASP A 153 -3.15 1.87 14.03
N GLU A 154 -4.12 1.42 13.22
CA GLU A 154 -4.14 0.06 12.67
C GLU A 154 -2.89 -0.23 11.82
N ALA A 155 -2.50 0.68 10.93
CA ALA A 155 -1.30 0.51 10.13
C ALA A 155 -0.03 0.36 10.99
N THR A 156 0.09 1.14 12.06
CA THR A 156 1.27 1.09 12.97
C THR A 156 1.21 -0.06 13.97
N LEU A 157 0.02 -0.56 14.30
CA LEU A 157 -0.17 -1.77 15.08
C LEU A 157 0.28 -3.01 14.29
N LEU A 158 -0.13 -3.11 13.02
CA LEU A 158 0.27 -4.18 12.12
C LEU A 158 1.76 -4.12 11.74
N ASN A 159 2.28 -2.92 11.52
CA ASN A 159 3.69 -2.70 11.20
C ASN A 159 4.24 -1.47 11.95
N PRO A 160 4.80 -1.66 13.15
CA PRO A 160 5.40 -0.56 13.93
C PRO A 160 6.54 0.19 13.22
N MET A 161 7.15 -0.43 12.19
CA MET A 161 8.22 0.17 11.39
C MET A 161 7.71 0.92 10.15
N HIS A 162 6.41 1.12 10.02
CA HIS A 162 5.82 1.84 8.88
C HIS A 162 5.97 3.36 9.05
N TYR A 163 7.15 3.87 8.69
CA TYR A 163 7.53 5.29 8.88
C TYR A 163 6.55 6.30 8.24
N ALA A 164 5.94 5.93 7.09
CA ALA A 164 4.99 6.81 6.42
C ALA A 164 3.69 6.98 7.23
N ALA A 165 3.16 5.92 7.85
CA ALA A 165 2.00 6.01 8.73
C ALA A 165 2.29 6.91 9.93
N TRP A 166 3.45 6.75 10.60
CA TRP A 166 3.87 7.65 11.67
C TRP A 166 3.93 9.11 11.20
N ASN A 167 4.48 9.36 10.01
CA ASN A 167 4.53 10.73 9.48
C ASN A 167 3.12 11.30 9.25
N PHE A 168 2.21 10.57 8.60
CA PHE A 168 0.86 11.07 8.35
C PHE A 168 0.04 11.22 9.61
N MET A 169 0.19 10.31 10.58
CA MET A 169 -0.37 10.46 11.93
C MET A 169 0.10 11.77 12.59
N GLY A 170 1.38 12.09 12.49
CA GLY A 170 1.95 13.36 12.95
C GLY A 170 1.32 14.57 12.27
N VAL A 171 1.04 14.49 10.96
CA VAL A 171 0.34 15.55 10.21
C VAL A 171 -1.09 15.73 10.73
N CYS A 172 -1.82 14.65 11.00
CA CYS A 172 -3.16 14.72 11.58
C CYS A 172 -3.13 15.39 12.96
N PHE A 173 -2.24 15.00 13.85
CA PHE A 173 -2.09 15.63 15.17
C PHE A 173 -1.70 17.11 15.07
N PHE A 174 -0.85 17.47 14.13
CA PHE A 174 -0.49 18.87 13.89
C PHE A 174 -1.71 19.71 13.47
N ASN A 175 -2.55 19.19 12.56
CA ASN A 175 -3.77 19.87 12.15
C ASN A 175 -4.79 19.99 13.29
N LEU A 176 -4.85 18.99 14.16
CA LEU A 176 -5.66 19.00 15.39
C LEU A 176 -5.05 19.82 16.53
N ARG A 177 -3.94 20.55 16.29
CA ARG A 177 -3.21 21.36 17.27
C ARG A 177 -2.63 20.56 18.46
N LYS A 178 -2.51 19.24 18.35
CA LYS A 178 -1.92 18.35 19.36
C LYS A 178 -0.41 18.24 19.11
N LEU A 179 0.33 19.36 19.34
CA LEU A 179 1.72 19.53 18.90
C LEU A 179 2.69 18.52 19.49
N GLU A 180 2.53 18.16 20.76
CA GLU A 180 3.37 17.17 21.45
C GLU A 180 3.23 15.78 20.78
N LYS A 181 2.00 15.33 20.53
CA LYS A 181 1.74 14.07 19.84
C LYS A 181 2.26 14.07 18.40
N ALA A 182 2.13 15.21 17.70
CA ALA A 182 2.70 15.37 16.37
C ALA A 182 4.21 15.19 16.38
N LEU A 183 4.90 15.82 17.36
CA LEU A 183 6.35 15.72 17.50
C LEU A 183 6.79 14.26 17.76
N GLU A 184 6.12 13.55 18.66
CA GLU A 184 6.38 12.13 18.95
C GLU A 184 6.25 11.25 17.68
N CYS A 185 5.23 11.49 16.86
CA CYS A 185 5.02 10.73 15.62
C CYS A 185 6.14 11.01 14.60
N PHE A 186 6.54 12.28 14.42
CA PHE A 186 7.65 12.62 13.54
C PHE A 186 9.00 12.10 14.07
N ASP A 187 9.19 12.05 15.39
CA ASP A 187 10.37 11.43 16.00
C ASP A 187 10.46 9.94 15.66
N LYS A 188 9.34 9.22 15.78
CA LYS A 188 9.28 7.82 15.36
C LYS A 188 9.57 7.66 13.87
N ALA A 189 8.94 8.46 13.02
CA ALA A 189 9.17 8.40 11.57
C ALA A 189 10.63 8.64 11.20
N THR A 190 11.27 9.67 11.79
CA THR A 190 12.69 10.00 11.52
C THR A 190 13.66 9.01 12.14
N LYS A 191 13.30 8.33 13.23
CA LYS A 191 14.09 7.27 13.84
C LYS A 191 14.04 5.99 12.99
N ILE A 192 12.86 5.63 12.46
CA ILE A 192 12.68 4.44 11.61
C ILE A 192 13.37 4.66 10.27
N LYS A 193 13.18 5.83 9.65
CA LYS A 193 13.76 6.20 8.36
C LYS A 193 14.49 7.53 8.46
N PRO A 194 15.80 7.53 8.81
CA PRO A 194 16.58 8.74 9.05
C PRO A 194 16.81 9.62 7.81
N ASP A 195 16.63 9.06 6.61
CA ASP A 195 16.75 9.74 5.31
C ASP A 195 15.40 10.26 4.77
N PHE A 196 14.32 10.12 5.55
CA PHE A 196 13.00 10.60 5.15
C PHE A 196 12.88 12.13 5.33
N ALA A 197 13.33 12.89 4.33
CA ALA A 197 13.39 14.35 4.37
C ALA A 197 12.05 15.01 4.73
N VAL A 198 10.91 14.43 4.30
CA VAL A 198 9.57 14.98 4.58
C VAL A 198 9.28 14.97 6.08
N ALA A 199 9.60 13.90 6.80
CA ALA A 199 9.37 13.83 8.24
C ALA A 199 10.25 14.82 9.00
N TRP A 200 11.51 15.04 8.60
CA TRP A 200 12.37 16.08 9.18
C TRP A 200 11.80 17.47 8.96
N HIS A 201 11.29 17.75 7.77
CA HIS A 201 10.64 19.03 7.48
C HIS A 201 9.40 19.25 8.35
N ASN A 202 8.53 18.26 8.44
CA ASN A 202 7.31 18.32 9.25
C ASN A 202 7.61 18.48 10.76
N LYS A 203 8.62 17.75 11.25
CA LYS A 203 9.14 17.92 12.62
C LYS A 203 9.59 19.35 12.88
N GLY A 204 10.34 19.95 11.95
CA GLY A 204 10.75 21.36 12.03
C GLY A 204 9.55 22.30 12.14
N GLY A 205 8.48 22.05 11.38
CA GLY A 205 7.24 22.81 11.44
C GLY A 205 6.55 22.79 12.80
N VAL A 206 6.50 21.59 13.43
CA VAL A 206 5.97 21.46 14.80
C VAL A 206 6.82 22.21 15.80
N LEU A 207 8.14 22.02 15.77
CA LEU A 207 9.08 22.69 16.68
C LEU A 207 9.00 24.22 16.57
N LEU A 208 8.82 24.73 15.35
CA LEU A 208 8.62 26.16 15.14
C LEU A 208 7.33 26.66 15.81
N ARG A 209 6.23 25.90 15.72
CA ARG A 209 4.96 26.21 16.40
C ARG A 209 5.09 26.15 17.91
N MET A 210 5.98 25.29 18.45
CA MET A 210 6.32 25.19 19.85
C MET A 210 7.34 26.25 20.31
N ASN A 211 7.69 27.23 19.45
CA ASN A 211 8.69 28.27 19.69
C ASN A 211 10.13 27.76 19.91
N LYS A 212 10.43 26.52 19.51
CA LYS A 212 11.75 25.87 19.59
C LYS A 212 12.58 26.13 18.31
N LYS A 213 12.85 27.40 18.02
CA LYS A 213 13.43 27.88 16.73
C LYS A 213 14.73 27.16 16.37
N LYS A 214 15.69 27.08 17.32
CA LYS A 214 17.00 26.44 17.05
C LYS A 214 16.91 24.97 16.67
N GLU A 215 15.97 24.24 17.30
CA GLU A 215 15.72 22.83 16.98
C GLU A 215 15.03 22.68 15.61
N ALA A 216 14.10 23.57 15.31
CA ALA A 216 13.42 23.61 14.02
C ALA A 216 14.41 23.84 12.87
N GLU A 217 15.33 24.81 13.00
CA GLU A 217 16.38 25.10 12.03
C GLU A 217 17.22 23.86 11.71
N LYS A 218 17.69 23.14 12.76
CA LYS A 218 18.43 21.87 12.58
C LYS A 218 17.64 20.83 11.78
N CYS A 219 16.33 20.72 12.02
CA CYS A 219 15.48 19.79 11.30
C CYS A 219 15.32 20.19 9.82
N TYR A 220 15.16 21.47 9.54
CA TYR A 220 15.08 21.99 8.16
C TYR A 220 16.40 21.81 7.40
N GLU A 221 17.54 22.07 8.05
CA GLU A 221 18.86 21.82 7.45
C GLU A 221 19.05 20.35 7.13
N LYS A 222 18.64 19.43 8.05
CA LYS A 222 18.70 18.00 7.80
C LYS A 222 17.81 17.62 6.61
N ALA A 223 16.58 18.11 6.58
CA ALA A 223 15.65 17.86 5.47
C ALA A 223 16.21 18.38 4.13
N LYS A 224 16.86 19.54 4.12
CA LYS A 224 17.49 20.13 2.94
C LYS A 224 18.65 19.25 2.43
N LYS A 225 19.53 18.80 3.32
CA LYS A 225 20.67 17.91 2.96
C LYS A 225 20.21 16.56 2.38
N LEU A 226 19.04 16.06 2.80
CA LEU A 226 18.50 14.78 2.32
C LEU A 226 17.78 14.89 0.96
N ARG A 227 17.56 16.10 0.46
CA ARG A 227 16.94 16.35 -0.86
C ARG A 227 17.96 16.62 -1.96
N GLN A 228 19.21 16.80 -1.61
CA GLN A 228 20.35 16.97 -2.52
C GLN A 228 20.90 15.60 -2.93
#